data_03e03a67c705aaa3a058a6cc09c92632
#
_entry.id   03e03a67c705aaa3a058a6cc09c92632
#
_cell.length_a   1.000
_cell.length_b   1.000
_cell.length_c   1.000
_cell.angle_alpha   90.00
_cell.angle_beta   90.00
_cell.angle_gamma   90.00
#
_symmetry.space_group_name_H-M   'P 1'
#
loop_
_entity.id
_entity.type
_entity.pdbx_description
1 polymer ?
#
loop_
_entity_poly.entity_id
_entity_poly.type
_entity_poly.pdbx_seq_one_letter_code
_entity_poly.pdbx_strand_id
1 'polypeptide(L)'
;IYVHDGSRVAKGTLLAVTDKRDRLLQVRKCERNLENARITLADKLISLGYEGMDANIPSDVMKRAKLTSGYTSAQMQLVEAKAALADCELRAPFAGRIADMECQPFQMAQKFGKLINDSFFDVEFKVLEVELKSITLGETVKIIPFVDDRKVFTGKILQINPLVDEKGLVKVRARMRNTDSQLIDGMNVKVVVERTIPNMIVVPKQAVVERDGYHVIFEVSDSEAVWTYVDILHANSTHYAITGCAAKETHVHEGERVIISDNQNLADGTPVKLKKH
;
A
#
# COMPACT_ATOMS: atom_id res chain seq x y z
N ILE A 1 13.82 -26.15 -7.79
CA ILE A 1 13.19 -25.13 -6.96
C ILE A 1 14.15 -24.80 -5.83
N TYR A 2 14.39 -23.51 -5.55
CA TYR A 2 15.39 -23.03 -4.57
C TYR A 2 14.76 -22.25 -3.42
N VAL A 3 13.44 -22.08 -3.42
CA VAL A 3 12.68 -21.31 -2.44
C VAL A 3 11.46 -22.09 -1.97
N HIS A 4 10.86 -21.65 -0.89
CA HIS A 4 9.64 -22.21 -0.29
C HIS A 4 8.70 -21.06 0.15
N ASP A 5 7.48 -21.40 0.54
CA ASP A 5 6.55 -20.41 1.09
C ASP A 5 7.16 -19.67 2.28
N GLY A 6 6.98 -18.35 2.31
CA GLY A 6 7.58 -17.46 3.30
C GLY A 6 9.01 -17.00 3.00
N SER A 7 9.70 -17.59 1.99
CA SER A 7 11.07 -17.17 1.62
C SER A 7 11.10 -15.72 1.18
N ARG A 8 12.04 -14.95 1.74
CA ARG A 8 12.37 -13.60 1.28
C ARG A 8 13.39 -13.66 0.15
N VAL A 9 13.12 -12.95 -0.92
CA VAL A 9 13.98 -12.89 -2.10
C VAL A 9 14.24 -11.46 -2.53
N ALA A 10 15.45 -11.22 -3.01
CA ALA A 10 15.82 -9.97 -3.66
C ALA A 10 15.47 -10.02 -5.15
N LYS A 11 15.38 -8.87 -5.82
CA LYS A 11 15.25 -8.81 -7.27
C LYS A 11 16.39 -9.58 -7.94
N GLY A 12 16.05 -10.44 -8.92
CA GLY A 12 17.00 -11.27 -9.66
C GLY A 12 17.36 -12.60 -9.00
N THR A 13 16.92 -12.86 -7.75
CA THR A 13 17.15 -14.15 -7.08
C THR A 13 16.56 -15.28 -7.91
N LEU A 14 17.32 -16.37 -8.10
CA LEU A 14 16.88 -17.56 -8.81
C LEU A 14 15.88 -18.34 -7.95
N LEU A 15 14.65 -18.50 -8.46
CA LEU A 15 13.56 -19.18 -7.76
C LEU A 15 13.46 -20.66 -8.16
N ALA A 16 13.55 -20.92 -9.45
CA ALA A 16 13.48 -22.26 -10.01
C ALA A 16 14.22 -22.34 -11.34
N VAL A 17 14.55 -23.57 -11.74
CA VAL A 17 15.15 -23.88 -13.04
C VAL A 17 14.37 -25.04 -13.65
N THR A 18 14.04 -24.91 -14.92
CA THR A 18 13.53 -26.02 -15.75
C THR A 18 14.67 -26.75 -16.45
N ASP A 19 14.40 -27.89 -17.08
CA ASP A 19 15.41 -28.63 -17.86
C ASP A 19 15.93 -27.77 -19.02
N LYS A 20 17.24 -27.57 -19.05
CA LYS A 20 17.93 -26.73 -20.04
C LYS A 20 18.52 -27.51 -21.22
N ARG A 21 18.54 -28.84 -21.18
CA ARG A 21 19.29 -29.67 -22.16
C ARG A 21 18.91 -29.36 -23.59
N ASP A 22 17.64 -29.38 -23.89
CA ASP A 22 17.16 -29.14 -25.25
C ASP A 22 17.41 -27.70 -25.72
N ARG A 23 17.25 -26.73 -24.81
CA ARG A 23 17.52 -25.32 -25.10
C ARG A 23 19.00 -25.03 -25.32
N LEU A 24 19.87 -25.68 -24.56
CA LEU A 24 21.33 -25.62 -24.79
C LEU A 24 21.74 -26.23 -26.16
N LEU A 25 21.14 -27.35 -26.51
CA LEU A 25 21.37 -27.94 -27.84
C LEU A 25 20.91 -27.00 -28.98
N GLN A 26 19.75 -26.34 -28.77
CA GLN A 26 19.25 -25.39 -29.77
C GLN A 26 20.17 -24.16 -29.90
N VAL A 27 20.67 -23.62 -28.83
CA VAL A 27 21.65 -22.51 -28.86
C VAL A 27 22.88 -22.93 -29.66
N ARG A 28 23.47 -24.10 -29.35
CA ARG A 28 24.64 -24.62 -30.08
C ARG A 28 24.37 -24.83 -31.60
N LYS A 29 23.16 -25.26 -31.98
CA LYS A 29 22.76 -25.36 -33.39
C LYS A 29 22.72 -23.98 -34.05
N CYS A 30 22.10 -22.99 -33.38
CA CYS A 30 22.01 -21.64 -33.91
C CYS A 30 23.40 -20.96 -34.00
N GLU A 31 24.30 -21.22 -33.06
CA GLU A 31 25.69 -20.72 -33.10
C GLU A 31 26.44 -21.25 -34.32
N ARG A 32 26.30 -22.57 -34.63
CA ARG A 32 26.89 -23.14 -35.83
C ARG A 32 26.26 -22.57 -37.12
N ASN A 33 24.95 -22.37 -37.14
CA ASN A 33 24.28 -21.77 -38.29
C ASN A 33 24.74 -20.33 -38.54
N LEU A 34 24.92 -19.55 -37.45
CA LEU A 34 25.46 -18.20 -37.56
C LEU A 34 26.89 -18.19 -38.11
N GLU A 35 27.74 -19.12 -37.66
CA GLU A 35 29.12 -19.22 -38.15
C GLU A 35 29.15 -19.59 -39.64
N ASN A 36 28.32 -20.56 -40.10
CA ASN A 36 28.17 -20.86 -41.50
C ASN A 36 27.68 -19.65 -42.33
N ALA A 37 26.69 -18.91 -41.81
CA ALA A 37 26.18 -17.70 -42.45
C ALA A 37 27.23 -16.58 -42.48
N ARG A 38 28.15 -16.54 -41.52
CA ARG A 38 29.28 -15.62 -41.49
C ARG A 38 30.29 -15.93 -42.60
N ILE A 39 30.62 -17.20 -42.79
CA ILE A 39 31.50 -17.64 -43.89
C ILE A 39 30.85 -17.27 -45.22
N THR A 40 29.57 -17.58 -45.42
CA THR A 40 28.83 -17.26 -46.66
C THR A 40 28.79 -15.73 -46.88
N LEU A 41 28.69 -14.94 -45.84
CA LEU A 41 28.75 -13.49 -45.95
C LEU A 41 30.14 -13.01 -46.40
N ALA A 42 31.21 -13.57 -45.84
CA ALA A 42 32.57 -13.26 -46.21
C ALA A 42 32.84 -13.59 -47.69
N ASP A 43 32.48 -14.77 -48.12
CA ASP A 43 32.60 -15.23 -49.52
C ASP A 43 31.85 -14.30 -50.47
N LYS A 44 30.67 -13.84 -50.08
CA LYS A 44 29.85 -12.92 -50.87
C LYS A 44 30.47 -11.53 -50.96
N LEU A 45 31.07 -11.04 -49.91
CA LEU A 45 31.78 -9.76 -49.91
C LEU A 45 33.04 -9.84 -50.80
N ILE A 46 33.78 -10.94 -50.71
CA ILE A 46 34.93 -11.17 -51.58
C ILE A 46 34.49 -11.21 -53.06
N SER A 47 33.37 -11.86 -53.37
CA SER A 47 32.82 -11.90 -54.74
C SER A 47 32.38 -10.51 -55.28
N LEU A 48 32.09 -9.56 -54.36
CA LEU A 48 31.79 -8.19 -54.67
C LEU A 48 33.02 -7.28 -54.73
N GLY A 49 34.23 -7.84 -54.56
CA GLY A 49 35.51 -7.11 -54.67
C GLY A 49 36.00 -6.47 -53.35
N TYR A 50 35.46 -6.90 -52.19
CA TYR A 50 35.93 -6.44 -50.90
C TYR A 50 36.83 -7.49 -50.24
N GLU A 51 37.88 -7.03 -49.53
CA GLU A 51 38.87 -7.91 -48.89
C GLU A 51 38.37 -8.60 -47.61
N GLY A 52 37.04 -8.77 -47.42
CA GLY A 52 36.40 -9.37 -46.25
C GLY A 52 35.49 -8.41 -45.49
N MET A 53 35.12 -8.82 -44.28
CA MET A 53 34.13 -8.10 -43.47
C MET A 53 34.66 -6.79 -42.86
N ASP A 54 36.00 -6.65 -42.76
CA ASP A 54 36.66 -5.47 -42.13
C ASP A 54 37.00 -4.38 -43.14
N ALA A 55 36.67 -4.56 -44.42
CA ALA A 55 36.86 -3.55 -45.47
C ALA A 55 35.89 -2.35 -45.28
N ASN A 56 36.24 -1.21 -45.81
CA ASN A 56 35.35 -0.03 -45.83
C ASN A 56 34.21 -0.28 -46.88
N ILE A 57 33.13 -0.92 -46.41
CA ILE A 57 31.99 -1.36 -47.23
C ILE A 57 30.85 -0.37 -47.07
N PRO A 58 30.25 0.18 -48.14
CA PRO A 58 29.06 0.97 -48.07
C PRO A 58 27.92 0.27 -47.30
N SER A 59 27.18 0.99 -46.45
CA SER A 59 26.18 0.44 -45.54
C SER A 59 25.06 -0.32 -46.24
N ASP A 60 24.67 0.12 -47.44
CA ASP A 60 23.65 -0.50 -48.27
C ASP A 60 24.12 -1.85 -48.85
N VAL A 61 25.37 -1.94 -49.30
CA VAL A 61 26.01 -3.17 -49.79
C VAL A 61 26.11 -4.19 -48.66
N MET A 62 26.63 -3.75 -47.49
CA MET A 62 26.73 -4.61 -46.31
C MET A 62 25.34 -5.12 -45.86
N LYS A 63 24.33 -4.27 -45.82
CA LYS A 63 22.97 -4.65 -45.47
C LYS A 63 22.40 -5.70 -46.42
N ARG A 64 22.56 -5.49 -47.72
CA ARG A 64 22.13 -6.45 -48.76
C ARG A 64 22.89 -7.77 -48.66
N ALA A 65 24.20 -7.75 -48.48
CA ALA A 65 25.03 -8.92 -48.29
C ALA A 65 24.62 -9.76 -47.08
N LYS A 66 24.38 -9.11 -45.92
CA LYS A 66 23.87 -9.78 -44.69
C LYS A 66 22.52 -10.43 -44.88
N LEU A 67 21.60 -9.78 -45.61
CA LEU A 67 20.27 -10.35 -45.89
C LEU A 67 20.40 -11.56 -46.82
N THR A 68 21.16 -11.45 -47.92
CA THR A 68 21.27 -12.50 -48.93
C THR A 68 22.16 -13.67 -48.54
N SER A 69 23.07 -13.52 -47.57
CA SER A 69 23.85 -14.63 -46.97
C SER A 69 23.10 -15.38 -45.87
N GLY A 70 21.93 -14.89 -45.43
CA GLY A 70 21.21 -15.47 -44.30
C GLY A 70 21.78 -15.07 -42.95
N TYR A 71 22.83 -14.21 -42.88
CA TYR A 71 23.48 -13.82 -41.62
C TYR A 71 22.50 -13.16 -40.65
N THR A 72 21.68 -12.24 -41.13
CA THR A 72 20.69 -11.54 -40.26
C THR A 72 19.68 -12.54 -39.69
N SER A 73 19.17 -13.48 -40.48
CA SER A 73 18.24 -14.51 -40.02
C SER A 73 18.87 -15.44 -38.98
N ALA A 74 20.11 -15.92 -39.24
CA ALA A 74 20.82 -16.77 -38.28
C ALA A 74 21.14 -16.04 -36.97
N GLN A 75 21.45 -14.73 -37.03
CA GLN A 75 21.66 -13.91 -35.84
C GLN A 75 20.38 -13.76 -35.00
N MET A 76 19.23 -13.53 -35.65
CA MET A 76 17.93 -13.46 -34.96
C MET A 76 17.57 -14.79 -34.28
N GLN A 77 17.75 -15.92 -34.99
CA GLN A 77 17.52 -17.24 -34.45
C GLN A 77 18.39 -17.56 -33.25
N LEU A 78 19.64 -17.08 -33.21
CA LEU A 78 20.50 -17.24 -32.04
C LEU A 78 20.01 -16.40 -30.86
N VAL A 79 19.57 -15.17 -31.11
CA VAL A 79 18.98 -14.31 -30.07
C VAL A 79 17.74 -14.97 -29.45
N GLU A 80 16.84 -15.47 -30.27
CA GLU A 80 15.64 -16.19 -29.82
C GLU A 80 15.98 -17.45 -29.02
N ALA A 81 16.94 -18.25 -29.49
CA ALA A 81 17.37 -19.46 -28.79
C ALA A 81 18.00 -19.13 -27.42
N LYS A 82 18.79 -18.04 -27.33
CA LYS A 82 19.37 -17.56 -26.06
C LYS A 82 18.30 -17.04 -25.11
N ALA A 83 17.30 -16.34 -25.62
CA ALA A 83 16.15 -15.88 -24.82
C ALA A 83 15.38 -17.09 -24.25
N ALA A 84 15.06 -18.08 -25.10
CA ALA A 84 14.39 -19.31 -24.67
C ALA A 84 15.21 -20.13 -23.64
N LEU A 85 16.54 -20.07 -23.69
CA LEU A 85 17.40 -20.66 -22.66
C LEU A 85 17.35 -19.86 -21.35
N ALA A 86 17.33 -18.53 -21.42
CA ALA A 86 17.19 -17.68 -20.25
C ALA A 86 15.84 -17.89 -19.54
N ASP A 87 14.76 -18.12 -20.31
CA ASP A 87 13.43 -18.41 -19.76
C ASP A 87 13.35 -19.74 -18.98
N CYS A 88 14.36 -20.60 -19.09
CA CYS A 88 14.50 -21.77 -18.23
C CYS A 88 14.84 -21.39 -16.77
N GLU A 89 15.21 -20.17 -16.49
CA GLU A 89 15.51 -19.66 -15.18
C GLU A 89 14.41 -18.72 -14.72
N LEU A 90 13.59 -19.14 -13.75
CA LEU A 90 12.63 -18.25 -13.12
C LEU A 90 13.35 -17.41 -12.06
N ARG A 91 13.41 -16.11 -12.28
CA ARG A 91 14.02 -15.15 -11.35
C ARG A 91 13.00 -14.16 -10.83
N ALA A 92 13.20 -13.70 -9.57
CA ALA A 92 12.35 -12.73 -8.94
C ALA A 92 12.39 -11.37 -9.68
N PRO A 93 11.27 -10.83 -10.19
CA PRO A 93 11.23 -9.55 -10.89
C PRO A 93 11.41 -8.35 -9.94
N PHE A 94 11.10 -8.51 -8.67
CA PHE A 94 11.29 -7.52 -7.60
C PHE A 94 11.61 -8.22 -6.27
N ALA A 95 12.00 -7.48 -5.26
CA ALA A 95 12.23 -8.00 -3.91
C ALA A 95 10.88 -8.21 -3.19
N GLY A 96 10.73 -9.35 -2.50
CA GLY A 96 9.48 -9.67 -1.81
C GLY A 96 9.51 -11.00 -1.12
N ARG A 97 8.33 -11.52 -0.81
CA ARG A 97 8.14 -12.81 -0.15
C ARG A 97 7.33 -13.76 -1.03
N ILE A 98 7.77 -15.01 -1.08
CA ILE A 98 7.08 -16.09 -1.82
C ILE A 98 5.88 -16.57 -0.99
N ALA A 99 4.75 -16.77 -1.66
CA ALA A 99 3.52 -17.32 -1.09
C ALA A 99 2.78 -18.20 -2.11
N ASP A 100 1.92 -19.08 -1.61
CA ASP A 100 1.04 -19.95 -2.40
C ASP A 100 1.80 -20.71 -3.49
N MET A 101 2.87 -21.39 -3.13
CA MET A 101 3.61 -22.23 -4.07
C MET A 101 2.77 -23.43 -4.50
N GLU A 102 2.43 -23.49 -5.79
CA GLU A 102 1.63 -24.57 -6.38
C GLU A 102 2.50 -25.64 -7.06
N CYS A 103 3.82 -25.44 -7.15
CA CYS A 103 4.73 -26.33 -7.86
C CYS A 103 5.62 -27.13 -6.90
N GLN A 104 5.87 -28.39 -7.26
CA GLN A 104 6.83 -29.26 -6.59
C GLN A 104 8.01 -29.60 -7.52
N PRO A 105 9.18 -29.95 -6.97
CA PRO A 105 10.30 -30.41 -7.77
C PRO A 105 9.89 -31.61 -8.66
N PHE A 106 10.37 -31.60 -9.90
CA PHE A 106 10.14 -32.65 -10.90
C PHE A 106 8.69 -32.81 -11.39
N GLN A 107 7.82 -31.85 -11.10
CA GLN A 107 6.47 -31.82 -11.63
C GLN A 107 6.32 -30.75 -12.72
N MET A 108 5.42 -31.02 -13.66
CA MET A 108 4.93 -30.00 -14.60
C MET A 108 3.98 -29.07 -13.83
N ALA A 109 4.35 -27.81 -13.71
CA ALA A 109 3.51 -26.80 -13.06
C ALA A 109 3.12 -25.71 -14.07
N GLN A 110 1.85 -25.31 -14.04
CA GLN A 110 1.37 -24.17 -14.82
C GLN A 110 1.63 -22.84 -14.11
N LYS A 111 1.70 -22.88 -12.78
CA LYS A 111 1.96 -21.73 -11.91
C LYS A 111 3.06 -22.09 -10.93
N PHE A 112 3.92 -21.13 -10.65
CA PHE A 112 4.95 -21.27 -9.63
C PHE A 112 4.42 -20.98 -8.23
N GLY A 113 3.76 -19.84 -8.07
CA GLY A 113 3.27 -19.27 -6.82
C GLY A 113 3.11 -17.76 -6.97
N LYS A 114 3.03 -17.06 -5.86
CA LYS A 114 2.92 -15.61 -5.80
C LYS A 114 4.20 -15.00 -5.22
N LEU A 115 4.66 -13.89 -5.80
CA LEU A 115 5.67 -13.04 -5.20
C LEU A 115 4.99 -11.76 -4.72
N ILE A 116 4.98 -11.54 -3.41
CA ILE A 116 4.32 -10.41 -2.75
C ILE A 116 5.38 -9.39 -2.35
N ASN A 117 5.20 -8.13 -2.79
CA ASN A 117 6.00 -7.04 -2.26
C ASN A 117 5.46 -6.65 -0.87
N ASP A 118 6.15 -7.11 0.17
CA ASP A 118 5.76 -6.89 1.56
C ASP A 118 6.36 -5.61 2.19
N SER A 119 6.95 -4.73 1.37
CA SER A 119 7.50 -3.45 1.84
C SER A 119 6.43 -2.41 2.13
N PHE A 120 5.35 -2.43 1.35
CA PHE A 120 4.21 -1.54 1.47
C PHE A 120 2.93 -2.34 1.31
N PHE A 121 1.90 -1.94 2.06
CA PHE A 121 0.56 -2.44 1.87
C PHE A 121 -0.41 -1.32 1.55
N ASP A 122 -1.32 -1.63 0.64
CA ASP A 122 -2.47 -0.80 0.34
C ASP A 122 -3.65 -1.34 1.16
N VAL A 123 -4.15 -0.51 2.07
CA VAL A 123 -5.30 -0.82 2.92
C VAL A 123 -6.55 -0.25 2.27
N GLU A 124 -7.51 -1.13 1.94
CA GLU A 124 -8.81 -0.71 1.42
C GLU A 124 -9.83 -0.66 2.54
N PHE A 125 -10.55 0.45 2.64
CA PHE A 125 -11.65 0.63 3.57
C PHE A 125 -12.79 1.41 2.91
N LYS A 126 -13.97 1.36 3.51
CA LYS A 126 -15.14 2.05 3.00
C LYS A 126 -15.61 3.11 3.99
N VAL A 127 -16.02 4.23 3.47
CA VAL A 127 -16.58 5.37 4.24
C VAL A 127 -17.93 5.76 3.69
N LEU A 128 -18.77 6.36 4.51
CA LEU A 128 -20.05 6.91 4.08
C LEU A 128 -19.82 8.13 3.18
N GLU A 129 -20.68 8.33 2.18
CA GLU A 129 -20.63 9.50 1.29
C GLU A 129 -20.61 10.82 2.06
N VAL A 130 -21.38 10.91 3.14
CA VAL A 130 -21.46 12.11 4.00
C VAL A 130 -20.14 12.44 4.70
N GLU A 131 -19.27 11.45 4.91
CA GLU A 131 -17.97 11.59 5.56
C GLU A 131 -16.87 12.01 4.59
N LEU A 132 -17.10 11.90 3.27
CA LEU A 132 -16.10 12.25 2.25
C LEU A 132 -15.61 13.70 2.34
N LYS A 133 -16.48 14.62 2.79
CA LYS A 133 -16.09 16.03 2.99
C LYS A 133 -14.95 16.21 4.00
N SER A 134 -14.79 15.24 4.88
CA SER A 134 -13.75 15.25 5.92
C SER A 134 -12.50 14.44 5.56
N ILE A 135 -12.46 13.80 4.39
CA ILE A 135 -11.36 12.93 3.95
C ILE A 135 -10.67 13.55 2.75
N THR A 136 -9.35 13.71 2.86
CA THR A 136 -8.55 14.33 1.80
C THR A 136 -7.39 13.42 1.37
N LEU A 137 -6.97 13.55 0.11
CA LEU A 137 -5.79 12.84 -0.41
C LEU A 137 -4.53 13.28 0.36
N GLY A 138 -3.67 12.33 0.71
CA GLY A 138 -2.44 12.57 1.47
C GLY A 138 -2.65 12.67 2.98
N GLU A 139 -3.88 12.67 3.46
CA GLU A 139 -4.19 12.67 4.89
C GLU A 139 -3.66 11.42 5.59
N THR A 140 -3.22 11.60 6.83
CA THR A 140 -2.66 10.53 7.65
C THR A 140 -3.76 9.76 8.35
N VAL A 141 -3.70 8.43 8.27
CA VAL A 141 -4.64 7.52 8.94
C VAL A 141 -3.89 6.56 9.84
N LYS A 142 -4.52 6.17 10.95
CA LYS A 142 -4.04 5.11 11.83
C LYS A 142 -4.63 3.78 11.38
N ILE A 143 -3.79 2.76 11.29
CA ILE A 143 -4.14 1.41 10.85
C ILE A 143 -3.79 0.45 11.97
N ILE A 144 -4.79 -0.24 12.49
CA ILE A 144 -4.71 -1.09 13.66
C ILE A 144 -5.12 -2.51 13.25
N PRO A 145 -4.18 -3.49 13.26
CA PRO A 145 -4.50 -4.87 12.96
C PRO A 145 -5.43 -5.47 14.02
N PHE A 146 -6.42 -6.26 13.61
CA PHE A 146 -7.29 -6.96 14.58
C PHE A 146 -6.55 -8.04 15.40
N VAL A 147 -5.39 -8.51 14.90
CA VAL A 147 -4.56 -9.50 15.59
C VAL A 147 -3.84 -8.92 16.82
N ASP A 148 -3.47 -7.63 16.76
CA ASP A 148 -2.83 -6.93 17.89
C ASP A 148 -3.25 -5.46 17.87
N ASP A 149 -4.25 -5.14 18.66
CA ASP A 149 -4.85 -3.80 18.76
C ASP A 149 -3.94 -2.76 19.43
N ARG A 150 -2.86 -3.20 20.08
CA ARG A 150 -1.85 -2.31 20.68
C ARG A 150 -0.89 -1.75 19.65
N LYS A 151 -0.82 -2.37 18.46
CA LYS A 151 0.04 -1.91 17.37
C LYS A 151 -0.71 -0.95 16.46
N VAL A 152 -0.16 0.26 16.34
CA VAL A 152 -0.70 1.31 15.49
C VAL A 152 0.31 1.61 14.38
N PHE A 153 -0.09 1.35 13.16
CA PHE A 153 0.67 1.76 11.98
C PHE A 153 0.10 3.05 11.41
N THR A 154 0.95 3.79 10.73
CA THR A 154 0.57 5.05 10.07
C THR A 154 0.57 4.86 8.57
N GLY A 155 -0.53 5.23 7.94
CA GLY A 155 -0.69 5.27 6.48
C GLY A 155 -1.09 6.64 5.98
N LYS A 156 -1.04 6.82 4.66
CA LYS A 156 -1.54 8.03 3.98
C LYS A 156 -2.60 7.64 2.95
N ILE A 157 -3.66 8.40 2.88
CA ILE A 157 -4.71 8.23 1.86
C ILE A 157 -4.11 8.48 0.49
N LEU A 158 -4.13 7.45 -0.35
CA LEU A 158 -3.55 7.48 -1.69
C LEU A 158 -4.62 7.73 -2.75
N GLN A 159 -5.80 7.16 -2.55
CA GLN A 159 -6.86 7.18 -3.55
C GLN A 159 -8.23 7.15 -2.90
N ILE A 160 -9.14 7.95 -3.43
CA ILE A 160 -10.58 7.94 -3.14
C ILE A 160 -11.28 7.53 -4.44
N ASN A 161 -12.08 6.47 -4.41
CA ASN A 161 -12.82 6.04 -5.59
C ASN A 161 -13.96 7.05 -5.87
N PRO A 162 -14.11 7.57 -7.09
CA PRO A 162 -15.20 8.50 -7.42
C PRO A 162 -16.57 7.83 -7.59
N LEU A 163 -16.69 6.55 -7.21
CA LEU A 163 -17.94 5.78 -7.30
C LEU A 163 -18.49 5.50 -5.91
N VAL A 164 -19.76 5.82 -5.70
CA VAL A 164 -20.55 5.42 -4.54
C VAL A 164 -21.21 4.07 -4.83
N ASP A 165 -21.09 3.11 -3.93
CA ASP A 165 -21.75 1.80 -4.11
C ASP A 165 -23.24 1.86 -3.72
N GLU A 166 -23.98 0.78 -3.99
CA GLU A 166 -25.42 0.67 -3.71
C GLU A 166 -25.80 0.88 -2.23
N LYS A 167 -24.83 0.84 -1.33
CA LYS A 167 -25.01 1.05 0.12
C LYS A 167 -24.63 2.46 0.56
N GLY A 168 -24.34 3.37 -0.36
CA GLY A 168 -23.91 4.73 -0.05
C GLY A 168 -22.48 4.81 0.46
N LEU A 169 -21.63 3.81 0.16
CA LEU A 169 -20.25 3.74 0.61
C LEU A 169 -19.29 4.05 -0.54
N VAL A 170 -18.21 4.74 -0.20
CA VAL A 170 -17.10 5.06 -1.10
C VAL A 170 -15.86 4.30 -0.66
N LYS A 171 -15.20 3.66 -1.60
CA LYS A 171 -13.96 2.93 -1.37
C LYS A 171 -12.79 3.90 -1.31
N VAL A 172 -12.02 3.83 -0.22
CA VAL A 172 -10.80 4.60 -0.01
C VAL A 172 -9.62 3.65 0.15
N ARG A 173 -8.47 4.05 -0.37
CA ARG A 173 -7.22 3.29 -0.27
C ARG A 173 -6.15 4.14 0.41
N ALA A 174 -5.57 3.61 1.46
CA ALA A 174 -4.42 4.19 2.14
C ALA A 174 -3.21 3.29 1.99
N ARG A 175 -2.03 3.87 1.82
CA ARG A 175 -0.75 3.16 1.75
C ARG A 175 0.02 3.31 3.04
N MET A 176 0.56 2.20 3.53
CA MET A 176 1.41 2.15 4.71
C MET A 176 2.69 1.37 4.43
N ARG A 177 3.73 1.64 5.22
CA ARG A 177 4.95 0.83 5.24
C ARG A 177 4.79 -0.34 6.20
N ASN A 178 5.26 -1.51 5.78
CA ASN A 178 5.33 -2.70 6.64
C ASN A 178 6.75 -2.78 7.26
N THR A 179 7.04 -1.92 8.23
CA THR A 179 8.36 -1.79 8.84
C THR A 179 8.82 -3.06 9.57
N ASP A 180 7.89 -3.74 10.23
CA ASP A 180 8.21 -4.87 11.11
C ASP A 180 7.98 -6.22 10.43
N SER A 181 7.54 -6.23 9.16
CA SER A 181 7.19 -7.42 8.40
C SER A 181 6.17 -8.35 9.08
N GLN A 182 5.38 -7.80 9.99
CA GLN A 182 4.40 -8.54 10.80
C GLN A 182 3.04 -8.60 10.12
N LEU A 183 2.77 -7.66 9.21
CA LEU A 183 1.55 -7.68 8.43
C LEU A 183 1.73 -8.62 7.23
N ILE A 184 0.66 -9.32 6.94
CA ILE A 184 0.55 -10.27 5.83
C ILE A 184 -0.58 -9.79 4.93
N ASP A 185 -0.42 -10.00 3.63
CA ASP A 185 -1.47 -9.68 2.65
C ASP A 185 -2.78 -10.43 2.98
N GLY A 186 -3.90 -9.72 2.90
CA GLY A 186 -5.22 -10.24 3.27
C GLY A 186 -5.59 -10.10 4.74
N MET A 187 -4.74 -9.53 5.61
CA MET A 187 -5.13 -9.25 7.00
C MET A 187 -6.23 -8.20 7.10
N ASN A 188 -7.15 -8.43 8.04
CA ASN A 188 -8.15 -7.43 8.40
C ASN A 188 -7.56 -6.40 9.38
N VAL A 189 -7.87 -5.14 9.13
CA VAL A 189 -7.40 -4.01 9.91
C VAL A 189 -8.54 -3.02 10.18
N LYS A 190 -8.44 -2.30 11.29
CA LYS A 190 -9.26 -1.14 11.61
C LYS A 190 -8.52 0.12 11.14
N VAL A 191 -9.19 0.96 10.36
CA VAL A 191 -8.66 2.27 9.96
C VAL A 191 -9.34 3.36 10.77
N VAL A 192 -8.53 4.24 11.36
CA VAL A 192 -9.01 5.40 12.10
C VAL A 192 -8.50 6.66 11.43
N VAL A 193 -9.43 7.47 10.95
CA VAL A 193 -9.17 8.81 10.41
C VAL A 193 -9.42 9.81 11.54
N GLU A 194 -8.36 10.50 11.96
CA GLU A 194 -8.45 11.49 13.04
C GLU A 194 -8.30 12.88 12.46
N ARG A 195 -9.24 13.75 12.78
CA ARG A 195 -9.18 15.15 12.41
C ARG A 195 -8.97 16.00 13.65
N THR A 196 -7.96 16.83 13.65
CA THR A 196 -7.77 17.85 14.69
C THR A 196 -8.63 19.07 14.36
N ILE A 197 -9.51 19.43 15.27
CA ILE A 197 -10.32 20.64 15.17
C ILE A 197 -9.70 21.64 16.15
N PRO A 198 -9.07 22.72 15.67
CA PRO A 198 -8.45 23.71 16.56
C PRO A 198 -9.50 24.57 17.27
N ASN A 199 -9.08 25.19 18.37
CA ASN A 199 -9.85 26.20 19.12
C ASN A 199 -11.22 25.74 19.63
N MET A 200 -11.28 24.50 20.14
CA MET A 200 -12.48 23.92 20.73
C MET A 200 -12.27 23.67 22.22
N ILE A 201 -13.27 24.02 23.02
CA ILE A 201 -13.34 23.62 24.44
C ILE A 201 -13.78 22.16 24.47
N VAL A 202 -12.99 21.31 25.12
CA VAL A 202 -13.22 19.87 25.15
C VAL A 202 -13.42 19.39 26.56
N VAL A 203 -14.52 18.67 26.81
CA VAL A 203 -14.84 18.05 28.10
C VAL A 203 -15.02 16.54 27.96
N PRO A 204 -14.68 15.73 28.99
CA PRO A 204 -15.01 14.33 29.03
C PRO A 204 -16.53 14.11 28.88
N LYS A 205 -16.96 13.08 28.17
CA LYS A 205 -18.40 12.74 28.00
C LYS A 205 -19.12 12.62 29.35
N GLN A 206 -18.44 12.14 30.39
CA GLN A 206 -18.97 11.97 31.71
C GLN A 206 -19.30 13.30 32.40
N ALA A 207 -18.70 14.42 31.95
CA ALA A 207 -18.99 15.75 32.50
C ALA A 207 -20.34 16.31 32.02
N VAL A 208 -20.85 15.83 30.89
CA VAL A 208 -22.08 16.34 30.27
C VAL A 208 -23.26 15.50 30.70
N VAL A 209 -24.27 16.14 31.21
CA VAL A 209 -25.55 15.57 31.67
C VAL A 209 -26.67 16.15 30.81
N GLU A 210 -27.67 15.36 30.46
CA GLU A 210 -28.88 15.83 29.78
C GLU A 210 -29.94 16.19 30.81
N ARG A 211 -30.49 17.39 30.71
CA ARG A 211 -31.53 17.93 31.60
C ARG A 211 -32.54 18.74 30.79
N ASP A 212 -33.80 18.42 30.91
CA ASP A 212 -34.92 19.14 30.26
C ASP A 212 -34.72 19.35 28.75
N GLY A 213 -34.06 18.37 28.07
CA GLY A 213 -33.77 18.46 26.66
C GLY A 213 -32.56 19.32 26.29
N TYR A 214 -31.78 19.78 27.27
CA TYR A 214 -30.52 20.53 27.10
C TYR A 214 -29.33 19.74 27.66
N HIS A 215 -28.15 20.00 27.10
CA HIS A 215 -26.90 19.50 27.68
C HIS A 215 -26.37 20.49 28.72
N VAL A 216 -25.87 19.96 29.81
CA VAL A 216 -25.40 20.71 30.96
C VAL A 216 -24.07 20.17 31.43
N ILE A 217 -23.19 21.07 31.84
CA ILE A 217 -21.98 20.76 32.63
C ILE A 217 -22.11 21.44 33.98
N PHE A 218 -21.41 20.89 34.99
CA PHE A 218 -21.24 21.53 36.27
C PHE A 218 -19.81 22.03 36.38
N GLU A 219 -19.66 23.34 36.43
CA GLU A 219 -18.38 24.02 36.67
C GLU A 219 -18.20 24.21 38.19
N VAL A 220 -16.94 24.22 38.64
CA VAL A 220 -16.62 24.46 40.02
C VAL A 220 -16.18 25.91 40.20
N SER A 221 -17.03 26.74 40.85
CA SER A 221 -16.71 28.09 41.23
C SER A 221 -16.91 28.23 42.73
N ASP A 222 -15.95 28.84 43.43
CA ASP A 222 -15.98 29.10 44.88
C ASP A 222 -16.40 27.91 45.76
N SER A 223 -16.02 26.69 45.38
CA SER A 223 -16.37 25.41 46.02
C SER A 223 -17.84 25.00 45.90
N GLU A 224 -18.56 25.59 44.95
CA GLU A 224 -19.93 25.26 44.60
C GLU A 224 -19.99 24.75 43.13
N ALA A 225 -20.98 23.93 42.84
CA ALA A 225 -21.28 23.47 41.49
C ALA A 225 -22.17 24.51 40.81
N VAL A 226 -21.69 25.09 39.71
CA VAL A 226 -22.44 26.03 38.88
C VAL A 226 -22.95 25.32 37.66
N TRP A 227 -24.23 25.42 37.43
CA TRP A 227 -24.93 24.78 36.31
C TRP A 227 -24.76 25.62 35.03
N THR A 228 -24.06 25.08 34.01
CA THR A 228 -23.84 25.79 32.76
C THR A 228 -24.40 24.98 31.58
N TYR A 229 -25.29 25.59 30.82
CA TYR A 229 -25.84 24.98 29.58
C TYR A 229 -24.83 25.05 28.48
N VAL A 230 -24.71 23.95 27.70
CA VAL A 230 -23.75 23.82 26.61
C VAL A 230 -24.37 23.21 25.36
N ASP A 231 -23.86 23.62 24.21
CA ASP A 231 -24.17 22.99 22.92
C ASP A 231 -22.99 22.09 22.50
N ILE A 232 -23.30 20.86 22.10
CA ILE A 232 -22.30 19.91 21.61
C ILE A 232 -22.06 20.17 20.14
N LEU A 233 -20.87 20.59 19.77
CA LEU A 233 -20.46 20.82 18.38
C LEU A 233 -19.93 19.55 17.71
N HIS A 234 -19.10 18.81 18.44
CA HIS A 234 -18.50 17.55 17.95
C HIS A 234 -18.35 16.54 19.09
N ALA A 235 -18.31 15.25 18.72
CA ALA A 235 -18.12 14.15 19.64
C ALA A 235 -17.08 13.17 19.10
N ASN A 236 -16.20 12.68 19.97
CA ASN A 236 -15.37 11.50 19.70
C ASN A 236 -15.76 10.35 20.65
N SER A 237 -14.94 9.31 20.76
CA SER A 237 -15.25 8.16 21.65
C SER A 237 -15.31 8.53 23.14
N THR A 238 -14.55 9.53 23.60
CA THR A 238 -14.33 9.84 25.02
C THR A 238 -14.73 11.25 25.43
N HIS A 239 -14.77 12.19 24.51
CA HIS A 239 -14.96 13.62 24.76
C HIS A 239 -16.02 14.26 23.87
N TYR A 240 -16.57 15.36 24.32
CA TYR A 240 -17.36 16.32 23.55
C TYR A 240 -16.56 17.61 23.35
N ALA A 241 -16.64 18.18 22.14
CA ALA A 241 -16.28 19.57 21.89
C ALA A 241 -17.55 20.41 22.07
N ILE A 242 -17.51 21.36 22.97
CA ILE A 242 -18.64 22.15 23.44
C ILE A 242 -18.46 23.64 23.20
N THR A 243 -19.58 24.36 23.22
CA THR A 243 -19.65 25.80 23.32
C THR A 243 -20.76 26.16 24.30
N GLY A 244 -20.83 27.41 24.74
CA GLY A 244 -21.97 27.89 25.51
C GLY A 244 -23.27 27.77 24.71
N CYS A 245 -24.39 27.58 25.38
CA CYS A 245 -25.71 27.45 24.78
C CYS A 245 -26.28 28.82 24.40
N ALA A 246 -26.42 29.09 23.10
CA ALA A 246 -26.93 30.35 22.61
C ALA A 246 -28.38 30.63 23.09
N ALA A 247 -29.22 29.58 23.22
CA ALA A 247 -30.61 29.70 23.67
C ALA A 247 -30.74 30.09 25.15
N LYS A 248 -29.68 29.87 25.93
CA LYS A 248 -29.62 30.16 27.36
C LYS A 248 -28.63 31.27 27.72
N GLU A 249 -28.02 31.89 26.70
CA GLU A 249 -27.03 32.97 26.84
C GLU A 249 -25.87 32.62 27.76
N THR A 250 -25.45 31.31 27.76
CA THR A 250 -24.35 30.83 28.58
C THR A 250 -23.04 30.84 27.80
N HIS A 251 -21.94 31.01 28.54
CA HIS A 251 -20.58 30.99 27.98
C HIS A 251 -19.74 30.01 28.78
N VAL A 252 -18.81 29.36 28.10
CA VAL A 252 -17.85 28.42 28.69
C VAL A 252 -16.46 28.96 28.39
N HIS A 253 -15.57 28.95 29.38
CA HIS A 253 -14.22 29.48 29.23
C HIS A 253 -13.18 28.35 29.35
N GLU A 254 -12.05 28.53 28.68
CA GLU A 254 -10.94 27.60 28.75
C GLU A 254 -10.29 27.65 30.16
N GLY A 255 -9.98 26.47 30.71
CA GLY A 255 -9.31 26.37 32.02
C GLY A 255 -10.26 26.19 33.22
N GLU A 256 -11.57 26.26 33.02
CA GLU A 256 -12.56 25.97 34.05
C GLU A 256 -12.56 24.50 34.46
N ARG A 257 -12.86 24.21 35.70
CA ARG A 257 -12.93 22.88 36.27
C ARG A 257 -14.34 22.34 36.15
N VAL A 258 -14.49 21.17 35.52
CA VAL A 258 -15.80 20.51 35.35
C VAL A 258 -15.90 19.25 36.22
N ILE A 259 -17.08 18.98 36.73
CA ILE A 259 -17.38 17.79 37.55
C ILE A 259 -17.63 16.61 36.59
N ILE A 260 -16.90 15.51 36.79
CA ILE A 260 -16.96 14.33 35.93
C ILE A 260 -17.63 13.12 36.60
N SER A 261 -17.89 13.15 37.90
CA SER A 261 -18.53 12.05 38.63
C SER A 261 -19.62 12.58 39.57
N ASP A 262 -20.60 11.76 39.86
CA ASP A 262 -21.73 12.06 40.76
C ASP A 262 -22.56 13.31 40.36
N ASN A 263 -22.49 13.70 39.11
CA ASN A 263 -23.10 14.90 38.53
C ASN A 263 -24.57 14.73 38.15
N GLN A 264 -25.10 13.50 38.10
CA GLN A 264 -26.47 13.25 37.64
C GLN A 264 -27.54 13.84 38.58
N ASN A 265 -27.24 13.95 39.86
CA ASN A 265 -28.20 14.45 40.87
C ASN A 265 -27.78 15.79 41.48
N LEU A 266 -26.75 16.44 40.93
CA LEU A 266 -26.33 17.75 41.41
C LEU A 266 -27.34 18.84 41.05
N ALA A 267 -27.59 19.75 42.02
CA ALA A 267 -28.33 20.98 41.80
C ALA A 267 -27.36 22.16 41.71
N ASP A 268 -27.81 23.26 41.11
CA ASP A 268 -27.06 24.50 41.07
C ASP A 268 -26.80 25.01 42.48
N GLY A 269 -25.58 25.53 42.75
CA GLY A 269 -25.14 25.98 44.04
C GLY A 269 -24.82 24.87 45.06
N THR A 270 -24.74 23.61 44.65
CA THR A 270 -24.41 22.52 45.58
C THR A 270 -22.94 22.60 46.00
N PRO A 271 -22.63 22.63 47.35
CA PRO A 271 -21.24 22.62 47.79
C PRO A 271 -20.49 21.37 47.38
N VAL A 272 -19.32 21.53 46.77
CA VAL A 272 -18.49 20.43 46.29
C VAL A 272 -17.10 20.42 46.88
N LYS A 273 -16.55 19.24 47.16
CA LYS A 273 -15.17 19.08 47.64
C LYS A 273 -14.33 18.42 46.56
N LEU A 274 -13.20 19.03 46.22
CA LEU A 274 -12.22 18.47 45.34
C LEU A 274 -11.62 17.20 45.95
N LYS A 275 -11.78 16.07 45.27
CA LYS A 275 -11.09 14.84 45.65
C LYS A 275 -9.64 14.93 45.17
N LYS A 276 -8.68 14.99 46.08
CA LYS A 276 -7.26 14.88 45.71
C LYS A 276 -7.00 13.47 45.25
N HIS A 277 -6.58 13.29 44.00
CA HIS A 277 -6.02 12.06 43.47
C HIS A 277 -4.53 11.99 43.78
#